data_ce4818f59583b980b93ac9afe9d35713
#
_entry.id   ce4818f59583b980b93ac9afe9d35713
#
_cell.length_a   1.000
_cell.length_b   1.000
_cell.length_c   1.000
_cell.angle_alpha   90.00
_cell.angle_beta   90.00
_cell.angle_gamma   90.00
#
_symmetry.space_group_name_H-M   'P 1'
#
loop_
_entity.id
_entity.type
_entity.pdbx_description
1 polymer ?
#
loop_
_entity_poly.entity_id
_entity_poly.type
_entity_poly.pdbx_seq_one_letter_code
_entity_poly.pdbx_strand_id
1 'polypeptide(L)'
;MRHVSPLRYPGGKARLGPLLANILREQHHTAQVFVEPFAGGAGAGLYLLRQGVVDRLVLNDAHPGVAAFWRSIVTYPEEFCTLIRETSASLENWYRARDVLQNASSSTDDLTLGFATFFLNRTNRSGILINAYPIGGLDQAGKYKIGDRYNPDALVERVRAVAAMSERITVTQEDGTDLLSRAGDLGSADEVFALVDPPYVGMGHRLYEFAFTQEDHERLAAALKSAPYRWVLTYDDVPLVRGLYPPEWCTTFEKSYSAARAYRGQEIMVFSENTTRDTRTRADTVAA
;
A
#
# COMPACT_ATOMS: atom_id res chain seq x y z
N MET A 1 -7.86 16.38 6.48
CA MET A 1 -8.07 14.92 6.54
C MET A 1 -6.71 14.26 6.72
N ARG A 2 -6.48 13.55 7.84
CA ARG A 2 -5.18 12.90 8.13
C ARG A 2 -4.93 11.61 7.30
N HIS A 3 -5.97 10.93 6.81
CA HIS A 3 -5.85 9.67 6.06
C HIS A 3 -6.68 9.74 4.78
N VAL A 4 -6.02 9.78 3.63
CA VAL A 4 -6.68 9.84 2.31
C VAL A 4 -7.14 8.46 1.86
N SER A 5 -6.37 7.41 2.16
CA SER A 5 -6.69 6.06 1.70
C SER A 5 -8.02 5.54 2.24
N PRO A 6 -8.91 5.01 1.37
CA PRO A 6 -10.11 4.32 1.80
C PRO A 6 -9.83 2.96 2.45
N LEU A 7 -8.69 2.32 2.14
CA LEU A 7 -8.30 1.03 2.71
C LEU A 7 -7.65 1.18 4.10
N ARG A 8 -7.79 0.14 4.90
CA ARG A 8 -7.02 -0.08 6.13
C ARG A 8 -5.95 -1.12 5.83
N TYR A 9 -4.71 -0.69 5.74
CA TYR A 9 -3.63 -1.63 5.42
C TYR A 9 -2.66 -1.74 6.60
N PRO A 10 -2.43 -2.96 7.12
CA PRO A 10 -1.41 -3.17 8.17
C PRO A 10 -0.05 -2.69 7.67
N GLY A 11 0.64 -1.91 8.47
CA GLY A 11 1.94 -1.38 8.03
C GLY A 11 1.88 -0.18 7.07
N GLY A 12 0.70 0.30 6.70
CA GLY A 12 0.53 1.37 5.71
C GLY A 12 1.46 2.58 5.90
N LYS A 13 2.06 3.05 4.82
CA LYS A 13 3.15 4.04 4.81
C LYS A 13 2.68 5.50 4.70
N ALA A 14 1.41 5.79 5.02
CA ALA A 14 0.89 7.17 4.98
C ALA A 14 1.72 8.16 5.83
N ARG A 15 2.35 7.68 6.91
CA ARG A 15 3.22 8.51 7.76
C ARG A 15 4.55 8.87 7.09
N LEU A 16 4.98 8.12 6.09
CA LEU A 16 6.19 8.43 5.31
C LEU A 16 5.94 9.54 4.28
N GLY A 17 4.70 9.86 3.96
CA GLY A 17 4.38 10.89 2.97
C GLY A 17 5.11 12.23 3.20
N PRO A 18 5.09 12.82 4.41
CA PRO A 18 5.83 14.05 4.69
C PRO A 18 7.36 13.91 4.53
N LEU A 19 7.93 12.79 4.97
CA LEU A 19 9.36 12.50 4.79
C LEU A 19 9.72 12.41 3.31
N LEU A 20 8.95 11.62 2.55
CA LEU A 20 9.17 11.48 1.11
C LEU A 20 8.99 12.81 0.36
N ALA A 21 8.02 13.63 0.77
CA ALA A 21 7.85 14.96 0.22
C ALA A 21 9.08 15.86 0.45
N ASN A 22 9.70 15.77 1.63
CA ASN A 22 10.94 16.50 1.91
C ASN A 22 12.10 15.98 1.07
N ILE A 23 12.25 14.64 0.98
CA ILE A 23 13.27 14.01 0.12
C ILE A 23 13.16 14.52 -1.32
N LEU A 24 11.95 14.50 -1.89
CA LEU A 24 11.71 14.90 -3.25
C LEU A 24 11.99 16.39 -3.49
N ARG A 25 11.64 17.27 -2.53
CA ARG A 25 11.86 18.73 -2.63
C ARG A 25 13.32 19.12 -2.45
N GLU A 26 14.00 18.56 -1.46
CA GLU A 26 15.40 18.90 -1.14
C GLU A 26 16.39 18.47 -2.25
N GLN A 27 16.02 17.47 -3.03
CA GLN A 27 16.86 17.00 -4.12
C GLN A 27 16.64 17.75 -5.43
N HIS A 28 15.91 18.87 -5.42
CA HIS A 28 15.48 19.60 -6.63
C HIS A 28 14.88 18.65 -7.69
N HIS A 29 14.23 17.59 -7.20
CA HIS A 29 13.71 16.55 -8.05
C HIS A 29 12.31 16.94 -8.51
N THR A 30 12.15 17.00 -9.78
CA THR A 30 10.84 16.96 -10.42
C THR A 30 10.43 15.50 -10.62
N ALA A 31 10.26 14.72 -9.51
CA ALA A 31 9.67 13.39 -9.67
C ALA A 31 8.26 13.58 -10.21
N GLN A 32 8.11 13.41 -11.50
CA GLN A 32 6.81 13.53 -12.17
C GLN A 32 5.98 12.26 -11.93
N VAL A 33 6.64 11.11 -11.77
CA VAL A 33 6.00 9.80 -11.62
C VAL A 33 6.43 9.15 -10.31
N PHE A 34 5.46 8.94 -9.43
CA PHE A 34 5.66 8.16 -8.21
C PHE A 34 5.09 6.76 -8.39
N VAL A 35 5.87 5.73 -8.07
CA VAL A 35 5.51 4.32 -8.28
C VAL A 35 5.42 3.60 -6.93
N GLU A 36 4.29 2.99 -6.63
CA GLU A 36 4.10 2.03 -5.54
C GLU A 36 3.87 0.63 -6.14
N PRO A 37 4.91 -0.21 -6.29
CA PRO A 37 4.80 -1.54 -6.90
C PRO A 37 4.08 -2.55 -6.01
N PHE A 38 3.94 -2.25 -4.73
CA PHE A 38 3.18 -2.99 -3.72
C PHE A 38 2.25 -2.00 -3.04
N ALA A 39 1.23 -1.55 -3.76
CA ALA A 39 0.44 -0.39 -3.37
C ALA A 39 -0.35 -0.58 -2.08
N GLY A 40 -0.94 -1.78 -1.87
CA GLY A 40 -1.80 -2.02 -0.73
C GLY A 40 -2.75 -0.85 -0.47
N GLY A 41 -2.51 -0.10 0.60
CA GLY A 41 -3.30 1.08 0.95
C GLY A 41 -2.87 2.38 0.28
N ALA A 42 -1.81 2.44 -0.50
CA ALA A 42 -1.28 3.59 -1.26
C ALA A 42 -1.21 4.92 -0.47
N GLY A 43 -0.95 4.84 0.83
CA GLY A 43 -1.10 6.01 1.70
C GLY A 43 -0.07 7.11 1.46
N ALA A 44 1.14 6.75 1.05
CA ALA A 44 2.22 7.69 0.77
C ALA A 44 2.05 8.36 -0.59
N GLY A 45 1.80 7.59 -1.65
CA GLY A 45 1.61 8.12 -3.00
C GLY A 45 0.39 9.04 -3.09
N LEU A 46 -0.73 8.65 -2.49
CA LEU A 46 -1.92 9.52 -2.43
C LEU A 46 -1.65 10.82 -1.67
N TYR A 47 -0.84 10.78 -0.62
CA TYR A 47 -0.42 12.00 0.09
C TYR A 47 0.41 12.90 -0.84
N LEU A 48 1.42 12.36 -1.51
CA LEU A 48 2.31 13.12 -2.41
C LEU A 48 1.54 13.72 -3.60
N LEU A 49 0.68 12.92 -4.23
CA LEU A 49 -0.14 13.35 -5.35
C LEU A 49 -1.08 14.50 -4.95
N ARG A 50 -1.73 14.36 -3.80
CA ARG A 50 -2.64 15.38 -3.26
C ARG A 50 -1.92 16.68 -2.87
N GLN A 51 -0.66 16.61 -2.40
CA GLN A 51 0.15 17.76 -2.07
C GLN A 51 0.81 18.42 -3.30
N GLY A 52 0.59 17.88 -4.50
CA GLY A 52 1.22 18.36 -5.73
C GLY A 52 2.76 18.21 -5.71
N VAL A 53 3.28 17.23 -4.93
CA VAL A 53 4.71 16.92 -4.89
C VAL A 53 5.10 16.08 -6.10
N VAL A 54 4.16 15.28 -6.61
CA VAL A 54 4.31 14.45 -7.81
C VAL A 54 3.11 14.69 -8.75
N ASP A 55 3.33 14.49 -10.04
CA ASP A 55 2.30 14.75 -11.05
C ASP A 55 1.45 13.53 -11.36
N ARG A 56 2.06 12.34 -11.34
CA ARG A 56 1.41 11.06 -11.64
C ARG A 56 1.74 10.03 -10.57
N LEU A 57 0.80 9.12 -10.33
CA LEU A 57 0.91 8.01 -9.39
C LEU A 57 0.62 6.71 -10.12
N VAL A 58 1.56 5.77 -10.06
CA VAL A 58 1.36 4.40 -10.54
C VAL A 58 1.20 3.50 -9.32
N LEU A 59 0.02 2.89 -9.20
CA LEU A 59 -0.32 1.92 -8.17
C LEU A 59 -0.33 0.54 -8.79
N ASN A 60 0.51 -0.35 -8.29
CA ASN A 60 0.49 -1.76 -8.65
C ASN A 60 0.26 -2.62 -7.43
N ASP A 61 -0.54 -3.66 -7.60
CA ASP A 61 -0.64 -4.71 -6.59
C ASP A 61 -0.86 -6.05 -7.29
N ALA A 62 -0.09 -7.07 -6.91
CA ALA A 62 -0.25 -8.40 -7.47
C ALA A 62 -1.57 -9.06 -7.02
N HIS A 63 -2.14 -8.63 -5.87
CA HIS A 63 -3.41 -9.14 -5.39
C HIS A 63 -4.57 -8.60 -6.25
N PRO A 64 -5.30 -9.46 -6.98
CA PRO A 64 -6.31 -9.04 -7.94
C PRO A 64 -7.41 -8.17 -7.32
N GLY A 65 -7.83 -8.48 -6.11
CA GLY A 65 -8.85 -7.69 -5.41
C GLY A 65 -8.38 -6.30 -5.03
N VAL A 66 -7.09 -6.11 -4.66
CA VAL A 66 -6.54 -4.78 -4.35
C VAL A 66 -6.42 -3.95 -5.62
N ALA A 67 -5.92 -4.55 -6.71
CA ALA A 67 -5.84 -3.89 -8.00
C ALA A 67 -7.24 -3.52 -8.52
N ALA A 68 -8.21 -4.45 -8.45
CA ALA A 68 -9.60 -4.22 -8.81
C ALA A 68 -10.24 -3.08 -7.97
N PHE A 69 -9.96 -3.02 -6.67
CA PHE A 69 -10.41 -1.91 -5.83
C PHE A 69 -9.90 -0.57 -6.34
N TRP A 70 -8.61 -0.45 -6.62
CA TRP A 70 -8.03 0.81 -7.10
C TRP A 70 -8.58 1.17 -8.48
N ARG A 71 -8.69 0.21 -9.42
CA ARG A 71 -9.30 0.45 -10.73
C ARG A 71 -10.76 0.89 -10.60
N SER A 72 -11.53 0.26 -9.70
CA SER A 72 -12.94 0.61 -9.51
C SER A 72 -13.14 2.04 -9.04
N ILE A 73 -12.36 2.53 -8.07
CA ILE A 73 -12.57 3.89 -7.56
C ILE A 73 -12.04 4.99 -8.46
N VAL A 74 -11.16 4.68 -9.40
CA VAL A 74 -10.73 5.65 -10.43
C VAL A 74 -11.63 5.65 -11.67
N THR A 75 -12.29 4.52 -11.96
CA THR A 75 -13.11 4.36 -13.17
C THR A 75 -14.62 4.51 -12.90
N TYR A 76 -15.11 3.98 -11.77
CA TYR A 76 -16.54 3.92 -11.41
C TYR A 76 -16.81 4.50 -10.01
N PRO A 77 -16.35 5.74 -9.71
CA PRO A 77 -16.40 6.27 -8.34
C PRO A 77 -17.82 6.43 -7.77
N GLU A 78 -18.79 6.82 -8.57
CA GLU A 78 -20.15 7.05 -8.07
C GLU A 78 -20.90 5.72 -7.85
N GLU A 79 -20.71 4.73 -8.73
CA GLU A 79 -21.22 3.38 -8.55
C GLU A 79 -20.62 2.75 -7.28
N PHE A 80 -19.32 2.94 -7.06
CA PHE A 80 -18.64 2.47 -5.86
C PHE A 80 -19.18 3.18 -4.60
N CYS A 81 -19.41 4.47 -4.66
CA CYS A 81 -20.04 5.24 -3.57
C CYS A 81 -21.47 4.79 -3.26
N THR A 82 -22.23 4.41 -4.28
CA THR A 82 -23.58 3.86 -4.13
C THR A 82 -23.53 2.53 -3.40
N LEU A 83 -22.65 1.62 -3.82
CA LEU A 83 -22.43 0.35 -3.13
C LEU A 83 -22.05 0.53 -1.65
N ILE A 84 -21.20 1.51 -1.33
CA ILE A 84 -20.84 1.83 0.06
C ILE A 84 -22.08 2.23 0.88
N ARG A 85 -22.98 3.04 0.33
CA ARG A 85 -24.18 3.52 1.05
C ARG A 85 -25.25 2.46 1.22
N GLU A 86 -25.44 1.62 0.20
CA GLU A 86 -26.51 0.62 0.16
C GLU A 86 -26.13 -0.68 0.87
N THR A 87 -24.84 -0.96 1.07
CA THR A 87 -24.39 -2.20 1.68
C THR A 87 -24.23 -2.02 3.19
N SER A 88 -25.07 -2.66 3.97
CA SER A 88 -24.94 -2.70 5.43
C SER A 88 -23.75 -3.56 5.87
N ALA A 89 -23.05 -3.12 6.92
CA ALA A 89 -21.98 -3.91 7.53
C ALA A 89 -22.59 -5.05 8.37
N SER A 90 -22.94 -6.15 7.72
CA SER A 90 -23.56 -7.35 8.31
C SER A 90 -22.72 -8.60 8.03
N LEU A 91 -22.92 -9.66 8.81
CA LEU A 91 -22.30 -10.97 8.56
C LEU A 91 -22.76 -11.55 7.23
N GLU A 92 -24.04 -11.35 6.85
CA GLU A 92 -24.54 -11.81 5.56
C GLU A 92 -23.74 -11.21 4.39
N ASN A 93 -23.58 -9.90 4.38
CA ASN A 93 -22.79 -9.23 3.35
C ASN A 93 -21.29 -9.55 3.45
N TRP A 94 -20.80 -9.84 4.65
CA TRP A 94 -19.44 -10.31 4.85
C TRP A 94 -19.21 -11.69 4.19
N TYR A 95 -20.15 -12.63 4.36
CA TYR A 95 -20.06 -13.92 3.69
C TYR A 95 -20.16 -13.80 2.18
N ARG A 96 -21.05 -12.94 1.65
CA ARG A 96 -21.16 -12.67 0.22
C ARG A 96 -19.86 -12.10 -0.34
N ALA A 97 -19.29 -11.10 0.31
CA ALA A 97 -18.03 -10.50 -0.13
C ALA A 97 -16.85 -11.49 -0.06
N ARG A 98 -16.82 -12.37 0.95
CA ARG A 98 -15.82 -13.44 1.04
C ARG A 98 -15.98 -14.46 -0.07
N ASP A 99 -17.19 -14.83 -0.41
CA ASP A 99 -17.48 -15.75 -1.51
C ASP A 99 -17.03 -15.18 -2.85
N VAL A 100 -17.33 -13.90 -3.13
CA VAL A 100 -16.83 -13.20 -4.32
C VAL A 100 -15.30 -13.23 -4.39
N LEU A 101 -14.61 -12.90 -3.28
CA LEU A 101 -13.14 -12.87 -3.29
C LEU A 101 -12.52 -14.26 -3.48
N GLN A 102 -13.10 -15.30 -2.85
CA GLN A 102 -12.58 -16.68 -2.92
C GLN A 102 -12.83 -17.35 -4.27
N ASN A 103 -13.93 -16.99 -4.95
CA ASN A 103 -14.34 -17.56 -6.24
C ASN A 103 -14.08 -16.61 -7.41
N ALA A 104 -13.29 -15.56 -7.21
CA ALA A 104 -12.94 -14.62 -8.26
C ALA A 104 -12.24 -15.33 -9.42
N SER A 105 -12.62 -14.98 -10.63
CA SER A 105 -12.04 -15.48 -11.87
C SER A 105 -11.70 -14.31 -12.80
N SER A 106 -11.06 -14.59 -13.92
CA SER A 106 -10.76 -13.59 -14.95
C SER A 106 -12.01 -12.93 -15.57
N SER A 107 -13.20 -13.52 -15.35
CA SER A 107 -14.48 -12.94 -15.78
C SER A 107 -15.18 -12.09 -14.71
N THR A 108 -14.66 -12.04 -13.49
CA THR A 108 -15.21 -11.19 -12.43
C THR A 108 -14.82 -9.74 -12.72
N ASP A 109 -15.82 -8.87 -12.83
CA ASP A 109 -15.57 -7.46 -13.11
C ASP A 109 -14.92 -6.73 -11.92
N ASP A 110 -14.19 -5.65 -12.23
CA ASP A 110 -13.43 -4.89 -11.26
C ASP A 110 -14.30 -4.29 -10.15
N LEU A 111 -15.52 -3.82 -10.48
CA LEU A 111 -16.39 -3.18 -9.50
C LEU A 111 -16.86 -4.19 -8.44
N THR A 112 -17.26 -5.37 -8.88
CA THR A 112 -17.68 -6.48 -8.00
C THR A 112 -16.53 -6.96 -7.12
N LEU A 113 -15.38 -7.26 -7.72
CA LEU A 113 -14.20 -7.77 -6.99
C LEU A 113 -13.60 -6.70 -6.08
N GLY A 114 -13.47 -5.48 -6.58
CA GLY A 114 -12.91 -4.35 -5.84
C GLY A 114 -13.77 -3.95 -4.65
N PHE A 115 -15.11 -3.96 -4.82
CA PHE A 115 -16.01 -3.67 -3.71
C PHE A 115 -16.01 -4.78 -2.65
N ALA A 116 -16.01 -6.04 -3.05
CA ALA A 116 -15.91 -7.17 -2.10
C ALA A 116 -14.62 -7.09 -1.28
N THR A 117 -13.50 -6.80 -1.94
CA THR A 117 -12.18 -6.61 -1.30
C THR A 117 -12.21 -5.45 -0.32
N PHE A 118 -12.72 -4.30 -0.74
CA PHE A 118 -12.88 -3.12 0.12
C PHE A 118 -13.77 -3.41 1.33
N PHE A 119 -14.91 -4.04 1.12
CA PHE A 119 -15.84 -4.39 2.19
C PHE A 119 -15.19 -5.30 3.23
N LEU A 120 -14.51 -6.36 2.80
CA LEU A 120 -13.75 -7.24 3.68
C LEU A 120 -12.62 -6.48 4.40
N ASN A 121 -11.86 -5.66 3.70
CA ASN A 121 -10.81 -4.85 4.31
C ASN A 121 -11.36 -3.92 5.42
N ARG A 122 -12.56 -3.37 5.25
CA ARG A 122 -13.18 -2.50 6.25
C ARG A 122 -13.80 -3.26 7.40
N THR A 123 -14.28 -4.47 7.18
CA THR A 123 -15.04 -5.27 8.16
C THR A 123 -14.20 -6.35 8.84
N ASN A 124 -13.06 -6.74 8.28
CA ASN A 124 -12.13 -7.70 8.89
C ASN A 124 -11.26 -7.09 9.99
N ARG A 125 -10.85 -7.92 10.94
CA ARG A 125 -9.84 -7.57 11.96
C ARG A 125 -8.57 -7.11 11.27
N SER A 126 -8.05 -5.96 11.68
CA SER A 126 -6.85 -5.32 11.14
C SER A 126 -6.86 -5.02 9.62
N GLY A 127 -7.97 -5.23 8.92
CA GLY A 127 -8.05 -5.05 7.47
C GLY A 127 -7.40 -6.16 6.64
N ILE A 128 -7.11 -7.31 7.25
CA ILE A 128 -6.50 -8.47 6.59
C ILE A 128 -7.55 -9.13 5.68
N LEU A 129 -7.16 -9.51 4.47
CA LEU A 129 -8.07 -10.11 3.48
C LEU A 129 -8.11 -11.64 3.58
N ILE A 130 -7.00 -12.29 3.92
CA ILE A 130 -6.83 -13.74 3.88
C ILE A 130 -6.98 -14.34 5.27
N ASN A 131 -7.69 -15.46 5.36
CA ASN A 131 -7.89 -16.21 6.60
C ASN A 131 -8.32 -15.33 7.79
N ALA A 132 -9.02 -14.25 7.49
CA ALA A 132 -9.43 -13.25 8.49
C ALA A 132 -10.87 -13.51 8.95
N TYR A 133 -11.14 -13.04 10.17
CA TYR A 133 -12.47 -13.04 10.76
C TYR A 133 -13.01 -11.61 10.82
N PRO A 134 -14.33 -11.44 10.80
CA PRO A 134 -14.94 -10.13 10.95
C PRO A 134 -14.62 -9.50 12.31
N ILE A 135 -14.63 -8.19 12.36
CA ILE A 135 -14.55 -7.46 13.63
C ILE A 135 -15.73 -7.90 14.50
N GLY A 136 -15.48 -8.27 15.73
CA GLY A 136 -16.48 -8.79 16.67
C GLY A 136 -16.61 -10.32 16.68
N GLY A 137 -16.01 -11.03 15.71
CA GLY A 137 -16.15 -12.48 15.55
C GLY A 137 -17.41 -12.87 14.80
N LEU A 138 -17.58 -14.18 14.54
CA LEU A 138 -18.77 -14.71 13.82
C LEU A 138 -20.04 -14.66 14.65
N ASP A 139 -19.93 -14.63 15.95
CA ASP A 139 -21.03 -14.48 16.91
C ASP A 139 -21.31 -13.01 17.27
N GLN A 140 -20.48 -12.09 16.79
CA GLN A 140 -20.52 -10.67 17.13
C GLN A 140 -20.53 -10.39 18.65
N ALA A 141 -19.91 -11.27 19.44
CA ALA A 141 -19.81 -11.11 20.91
C ALA A 141 -18.67 -10.18 21.32
N GLY A 142 -17.71 -9.90 20.45
CA GLY A 142 -16.57 -9.01 20.73
C GLY A 142 -16.97 -7.58 21.10
N LYS A 143 -16.07 -6.87 21.79
CA LYS A 143 -16.25 -5.45 22.18
C LYS A 143 -16.53 -4.54 20.97
N TYR A 144 -15.83 -4.76 19.88
CA TYR A 144 -16.02 -4.06 18.61
C TYR A 144 -16.92 -4.91 17.71
N LYS A 145 -17.70 -4.25 16.87
CA LYS A 145 -18.65 -4.88 15.95
C LYS A 145 -18.21 -4.70 14.50
N ILE A 146 -18.75 -5.52 13.62
CA ILE A 146 -18.38 -5.55 12.19
C ILE A 146 -18.47 -4.16 11.52
N GLY A 147 -19.44 -3.32 11.94
CA GLY A 147 -19.65 -1.97 11.40
C GLY A 147 -18.73 -0.88 11.96
N ASP A 148 -17.94 -1.13 13.02
CA ASP A 148 -17.16 -0.08 13.71
C ASP A 148 -16.12 0.62 12.83
N ARG A 149 -15.77 0.00 11.73
CA ARG A 149 -14.82 0.58 10.76
C ARG A 149 -15.44 0.83 9.38
N TYR A 150 -16.76 0.77 9.31
CA TYR A 150 -17.54 0.99 8.10
C TYR A 150 -18.51 2.15 8.31
N ASN A 151 -18.00 3.37 8.18
CA ASN A 151 -18.83 4.59 8.19
C ASN A 151 -19.01 5.04 6.73
N PRO A 152 -20.21 4.89 6.14
CA PRO A 152 -20.43 5.15 4.72
C PRO A 152 -20.07 6.56 4.29
N ASP A 153 -20.48 7.59 5.03
CA ASP A 153 -20.23 8.97 4.64
C ASP A 153 -18.74 9.30 4.59
N ALA A 154 -18.00 8.92 5.65
CA ALA A 154 -16.55 9.12 5.70
C ALA A 154 -15.80 8.29 4.64
N LEU A 155 -16.31 7.13 4.24
CA LEU A 155 -15.72 6.27 3.22
C LEU A 155 -15.98 6.84 1.83
N VAL A 156 -17.19 7.26 1.54
CA VAL A 156 -17.56 7.95 0.29
C VAL A 156 -16.71 9.21 0.09
N GLU A 157 -16.53 10.01 1.14
CA GLU A 157 -15.68 11.21 1.08
C GLU A 157 -14.23 10.86 0.68
N ARG A 158 -13.68 9.76 1.20
CA ARG A 158 -12.33 9.31 0.83
C ARG A 158 -12.27 8.78 -0.60
N VAL A 159 -13.24 8.02 -1.04
CA VAL A 159 -13.31 7.53 -2.43
C VAL A 159 -13.37 8.71 -3.39
N ARG A 160 -14.24 9.69 -3.15
CA ARG A 160 -14.33 10.90 -3.98
C ARG A 160 -13.05 11.73 -3.98
N ALA A 161 -12.35 11.81 -2.83
CA ALA A 161 -11.08 12.50 -2.75
C ALA A 161 -9.97 11.84 -3.61
N VAL A 162 -10.00 10.52 -3.77
CA VAL A 162 -9.10 9.80 -4.70
C VAL A 162 -9.58 9.98 -6.14
N ALA A 163 -10.88 9.81 -6.40
CA ALA A 163 -11.49 9.96 -7.72
C ALA A 163 -11.23 11.35 -8.34
N ALA A 164 -11.18 12.39 -7.52
CA ALA A 164 -10.82 13.74 -7.97
C ALA A 164 -9.39 13.85 -8.56
N MET A 165 -8.57 12.82 -8.39
CA MET A 165 -7.21 12.74 -8.93
C MET A 165 -7.06 11.60 -9.96
N SER A 166 -8.15 10.97 -10.39
CA SER A 166 -8.15 9.73 -11.20
C SER A 166 -7.33 9.84 -12.48
N GLU A 167 -7.40 10.97 -13.20
CA GLU A 167 -6.63 11.22 -14.43
C GLU A 167 -5.09 11.16 -14.21
N ARG A 168 -4.65 11.29 -12.97
CA ARG A 168 -3.24 11.26 -12.58
C ARG A 168 -2.84 9.93 -11.94
N ILE A 169 -3.75 8.94 -11.85
CA ILE A 169 -3.53 7.64 -11.24
C ILE A 169 -3.62 6.56 -12.30
N THR A 170 -2.56 5.79 -12.46
CA THR A 170 -2.54 4.57 -13.27
C THR A 170 -2.53 3.36 -12.33
N VAL A 171 -3.36 2.36 -12.62
CA VAL A 171 -3.43 1.13 -11.82
C VAL A 171 -3.04 -0.06 -12.67
N THR A 172 -2.07 -0.85 -12.21
CA THR A 172 -1.63 -2.10 -12.83
C THR A 172 -1.81 -3.28 -11.88
N GLN A 173 -1.77 -4.49 -12.43
CA GLN A 173 -1.84 -5.73 -11.69
C GLN A 173 -0.82 -6.69 -12.27
N GLU A 174 0.36 -6.69 -11.70
CA GLU A 174 1.47 -7.53 -12.14
C GLU A 174 2.42 -7.79 -10.96
N ASP A 175 3.43 -8.64 -11.16
CA ASP A 175 4.50 -8.78 -10.18
C ASP A 175 5.20 -7.44 -9.94
N GLY A 176 5.34 -7.03 -8.67
CA GLY A 176 5.91 -5.72 -8.33
C GLY A 176 7.39 -5.59 -8.72
N THR A 177 8.15 -6.69 -8.75
CA THR A 177 9.55 -6.70 -9.17
C THR A 177 9.68 -6.57 -10.69
N ASP A 178 8.76 -7.17 -11.44
CA ASP A 178 8.72 -7.02 -12.90
C ASP A 178 8.36 -5.58 -13.28
N LEU A 179 7.39 -4.96 -12.60
CA LEU A 179 7.10 -3.53 -12.77
C LEU A 179 8.33 -2.67 -12.51
N LEU A 180 9.06 -2.91 -11.42
CA LEU A 180 10.27 -2.15 -11.08
C LEU A 180 11.35 -2.28 -12.16
N SER A 181 11.51 -3.46 -12.75
CA SER A 181 12.52 -3.70 -13.79
C SER A 181 12.27 -2.87 -15.07
N ARG A 182 11.02 -2.46 -15.31
CA ARG A 182 10.60 -1.64 -16.45
C ARG A 182 10.10 -0.23 -16.09
N ALA A 183 10.18 0.16 -14.81
CA ALA A 183 9.68 1.47 -14.37
C ALA A 183 10.41 2.66 -15.03
N GLY A 184 11.61 2.43 -15.59
CA GLY A 184 12.29 3.40 -16.45
C GLY A 184 11.50 3.75 -17.73
N ASP A 185 10.55 2.91 -18.16
CA ASP A 185 9.69 3.20 -19.32
C ASP A 185 8.60 4.22 -18.99
N LEU A 186 8.36 4.50 -17.69
CA LEU A 186 7.35 5.46 -17.22
C LEU A 186 7.81 6.92 -17.28
N GLY A 187 9.09 7.16 -17.44
CA GLY A 187 9.73 8.47 -17.51
C GLY A 187 11.25 8.33 -17.47
N SER A 188 11.99 9.44 -17.61
CA SER A 188 13.44 9.44 -17.45
C SER A 188 13.84 9.04 -16.02
N ALA A 189 15.08 8.64 -15.82
CA ALA A 189 15.60 8.24 -14.51
C ALA A 189 15.42 9.33 -13.43
N ASP A 190 15.44 10.59 -13.83
CA ASP A 190 15.22 11.72 -12.94
C ASP A 190 13.74 12.02 -12.66
N GLU A 191 12.82 11.53 -13.46
CA GLU A 191 11.38 11.75 -13.29
C GLU A 191 10.69 10.65 -12.48
N VAL A 192 11.29 9.47 -12.37
CA VAL A 192 10.71 8.32 -11.67
C VAL A 192 11.25 8.23 -10.24
N PHE A 193 10.34 8.05 -9.29
CA PHE A 193 10.67 7.72 -7.91
C PHE A 193 9.78 6.57 -7.42
N ALA A 194 10.37 5.50 -6.86
CA ALA A 194 9.60 4.38 -6.35
C ALA A 194 9.65 4.29 -4.82
N LEU A 195 8.48 4.07 -4.20
CA LEU A 195 8.37 3.60 -2.81
C LEU A 195 8.08 2.09 -2.84
N VAL A 196 9.00 1.30 -2.36
CA VAL A 196 8.94 -0.15 -2.39
C VAL A 196 8.64 -0.67 -0.98
N ASP A 197 7.48 -1.28 -0.79
CA ASP A 197 7.03 -1.83 0.51
C ASP A 197 6.53 -3.27 0.30
N PRO A 198 7.43 -4.22 0.03
CA PRO A 198 7.09 -5.59 -0.32
C PRO A 198 6.59 -6.37 0.90
N PRO A 199 6.06 -7.61 0.72
CA PRO A 199 5.81 -8.52 1.83
C PRO A 199 7.07 -8.73 2.68
N TYR A 200 6.96 -8.52 4.01
CA TYR A 200 8.09 -8.63 4.93
C TYR A 200 8.47 -10.09 5.20
N VAL A 201 9.75 -10.32 5.48
CA VAL A 201 10.31 -11.67 5.73
C VAL A 201 9.62 -12.35 6.92
N GLY A 202 9.46 -11.62 8.04
CA GLY A 202 8.92 -12.20 9.27
C GLY A 202 7.40 -12.35 9.32
N MET A 203 6.67 -11.55 8.54
CA MET A 203 5.20 -11.47 8.62
C MET A 203 4.50 -11.90 7.32
N GLY A 204 5.23 -12.14 6.25
CA GLY A 204 4.68 -12.39 4.91
C GLY A 204 3.64 -13.52 4.87
N HIS A 205 3.96 -14.68 5.40
CA HIS A 205 3.07 -15.86 5.41
C HIS A 205 1.75 -15.69 6.20
N ARG A 206 1.65 -14.69 7.08
CA ARG A 206 0.47 -14.46 7.91
C ARG A 206 -0.45 -13.36 7.41
N LEU A 207 0.07 -12.44 6.61
CA LEU A 207 -0.65 -11.22 6.23
C LEU A 207 -0.95 -11.15 4.72
N TYR A 208 -0.14 -11.84 3.90
CA TYR A 208 -0.21 -11.73 2.44
C TYR A 208 -0.43 -13.08 1.78
N GLU A 209 -1.26 -13.11 0.75
CA GLU A 209 -1.50 -14.29 -0.10
C GLU A 209 -0.25 -14.63 -0.92
N PHE A 210 0.47 -13.60 -1.31
CA PHE A 210 1.71 -13.67 -2.08
C PHE A 210 2.90 -13.36 -1.16
N ALA A 211 3.20 -14.30 -0.22
CA ALA A 211 4.39 -14.18 0.61
C ALA A 211 5.64 -14.39 -0.25
N PHE A 212 6.64 -13.54 -0.07
CA PHE A 212 7.92 -13.67 -0.74
C PHE A 212 8.71 -14.86 -0.18
N THR A 213 9.33 -15.62 -1.08
CA THR A 213 10.40 -16.56 -0.77
C THR A 213 11.73 -15.82 -0.65
N GLN A 214 12.78 -16.49 -0.19
CA GLN A 214 14.12 -15.90 -0.18
C GLN A 214 14.55 -15.47 -1.59
N GLU A 215 14.26 -16.28 -2.60
CA GLU A 215 14.58 -15.99 -4.00
C GLU A 215 13.86 -14.74 -4.51
N ASP A 216 12.61 -14.51 -4.09
CA ASP A 216 11.87 -13.29 -4.44
C ASP A 216 12.51 -12.04 -3.81
N HIS A 217 12.99 -12.14 -2.56
CA HIS A 217 13.73 -11.05 -1.92
C HIS A 217 15.05 -10.74 -2.64
N GLU A 218 15.78 -11.77 -3.07
CA GLU A 218 17.03 -11.64 -3.82
C GLU A 218 16.77 -11.03 -5.22
N ARG A 219 15.72 -11.47 -5.91
CA ARG A 219 15.29 -10.92 -7.21
C ARG A 219 14.92 -9.44 -7.09
N LEU A 220 14.14 -9.07 -6.08
CA LEU A 220 13.81 -7.67 -5.82
C LEU A 220 15.06 -6.82 -5.56
N ALA A 221 15.99 -7.32 -4.73
CA ALA A 221 17.23 -6.60 -4.44
C ALA A 221 18.09 -6.40 -5.69
N ALA A 222 18.17 -7.41 -6.58
CA ALA A 222 18.87 -7.30 -7.84
C ALA A 222 18.24 -6.23 -8.76
N ALA A 223 16.91 -6.24 -8.90
CA ALA A 223 16.18 -5.24 -9.68
C ALA A 223 16.41 -3.81 -9.16
N LEU A 224 16.35 -3.61 -7.85
CA LEU A 224 16.55 -2.29 -7.23
C LEU A 224 18.00 -1.78 -7.36
N LYS A 225 19.00 -2.64 -7.25
CA LYS A 225 20.41 -2.27 -7.43
C LYS A 225 20.73 -1.85 -8.87
N SER A 226 20.03 -2.41 -9.85
CA SER A 226 20.19 -2.07 -11.26
C SER A 226 19.28 -0.95 -11.73
N ALA A 227 18.34 -0.49 -10.90
CA ALA A 227 17.38 0.54 -11.26
C ALA A 227 18.08 1.88 -11.55
N PRO A 228 17.84 2.50 -12.72
CA PRO A 228 18.45 3.79 -13.06
C PRO A 228 17.80 4.98 -12.32
N TYR A 229 16.59 4.79 -11.79
CA TYR A 229 15.81 5.80 -11.10
C TYR A 229 15.98 5.70 -9.58
N ARG A 230 15.45 6.68 -8.85
CA ARG A 230 15.53 6.73 -7.39
C ARG A 230 14.43 5.92 -6.75
N TRP A 231 14.77 5.29 -5.61
CA TRP A 231 13.81 4.52 -4.83
C TRP A 231 14.12 4.57 -3.33
N VAL A 232 13.09 4.33 -2.55
CA VAL A 232 13.15 4.03 -1.11
C VAL A 232 12.44 2.71 -0.87
N LEU A 233 13.08 1.82 -0.14
CA LEU A 233 12.55 0.53 0.26
C LEU A 233 12.35 0.50 1.77
N THR A 234 11.25 -0.12 2.23
CA THR A 234 10.98 -0.41 3.64
C THR A 234 10.87 -1.90 3.87
N TYR A 235 11.50 -2.38 4.96
CA TYR A 235 11.48 -3.79 5.36
C TYR A 235 11.51 -3.95 6.88
N ASP A 236 11.26 -5.20 7.36
CA ASP A 236 11.66 -5.63 8.70
C ASP A 236 13.20 -5.71 8.77
N ASP A 237 13.75 -5.32 9.92
CA ASP A 237 15.20 -5.33 10.17
C ASP A 237 15.67 -6.74 10.52
N VAL A 238 15.99 -7.55 9.52
CA VAL A 238 16.42 -8.95 9.66
C VAL A 238 17.73 -9.22 8.93
N PRO A 239 18.50 -10.24 9.33
CA PRO A 239 19.81 -10.56 8.72
C PRO A 239 19.76 -10.75 7.20
N LEU A 240 18.70 -11.38 6.67
CA LEU A 240 18.51 -11.57 5.23
C LEU A 240 18.51 -10.22 4.51
N VAL A 241 17.69 -9.27 4.95
CA VAL A 241 17.58 -7.95 4.31
C VAL A 241 18.90 -7.17 4.42
N ARG A 242 19.55 -7.22 5.59
CA ARG A 242 20.87 -6.57 5.77
C ARG A 242 21.95 -7.15 4.86
N GLY A 243 21.88 -8.45 4.53
CA GLY A 243 22.80 -9.10 3.59
C GLY A 243 22.55 -8.73 2.13
N LEU A 244 21.35 -8.25 1.80
CA LEU A 244 20.97 -7.92 0.43
C LEU A 244 21.39 -6.51 -0.01
N TYR A 245 21.60 -5.56 0.91
CA TYR A 245 21.88 -4.16 0.58
C TYR A 245 23.16 -3.65 1.26
N PRO A 246 23.91 -2.72 0.64
CA PRO A 246 25.07 -2.09 1.26
C PRO A 246 24.68 -1.40 2.58
N PRO A 247 25.47 -1.57 3.66
CA PRO A 247 25.15 -0.97 4.97
C PRO A 247 24.97 0.55 4.92
N GLU A 248 25.72 1.24 4.07
CA GLU A 248 25.63 2.69 3.88
C GLU A 248 24.32 3.16 3.21
N TRP A 249 23.57 2.26 2.60
CA TRP A 249 22.25 2.54 2.05
C TRP A 249 21.14 2.41 3.09
N CYS A 250 21.44 1.82 4.24
CA CYS A 250 20.47 1.40 5.24
C CYS A 250 20.38 2.40 6.41
N THR A 251 19.15 2.67 6.86
CA THR A 251 18.85 3.41 8.08
C THR A 251 17.76 2.66 8.84
N THR A 252 17.95 2.44 10.14
CA THR A 252 16.94 1.82 11.00
C THR A 252 16.04 2.85 11.63
N PHE A 253 14.77 2.51 11.81
CA PHE A 253 13.82 3.35 12.54
C PHE A 253 12.85 2.51 13.36
N GLU A 254 12.37 3.07 14.47
CA GLU A 254 11.39 2.42 15.31
C GLU A 254 9.97 2.64 14.78
N LYS A 255 9.18 1.58 14.73
CA LYS A 255 7.76 1.64 14.40
C LYS A 255 6.90 1.00 15.47
N SER A 256 5.86 1.72 15.87
CA SER A 256 4.85 1.18 16.76
C SER A 256 3.79 0.43 15.97
N TYR A 257 3.67 -0.87 16.23
CA TYR A 257 2.62 -1.71 15.67
C TYR A 257 1.43 -1.78 16.62
N SER A 258 0.22 -1.56 16.10
CA SER A 258 -1.04 -1.58 16.87
C SER A 258 -1.95 -2.77 16.55
N ALA A 259 -1.46 -3.78 15.81
CA ALA A 259 -2.23 -4.98 15.52
C ALA A 259 -2.13 -5.96 16.69
N ALA A 260 -3.27 -6.40 17.26
CA ALA A 260 -3.45 -7.40 18.33
C ALA A 260 -2.72 -7.16 19.67
N ARG A 261 -1.46 -6.78 19.68
CA ARG A 261 -0.68 -6.24 20.83
C ARG A 261 0.22 -5.14 20.33
N ALA A 262 0.24 -4.01 21.03
CA ALA A 262 1.18 -2.94 20.74
C ALA A 262 2.60 -3.42 21.08
N TYR A 263 3.49 -3.49 20.08
CA TYR A 263 4.91 -3.71 20.27
C TYR A 263 5.69 -2.74 19.38
N ARG A 264 6.89 -2.41 19.80
CA ARG A 264 7.84 -1.64 18.97
C ARG A 264 8.67 -2.65 18.18
N GLY A 265 8.63 -2.53 16.85
CA GLY A 265 9.49 -3.27 15.95
C GLY A 265 10.50 -2.32 15.32
N GLN A 266 11.67 -2.84 15.00
CA GLN A 266 12.64 -2.12 14.17
C GLN A 266 12.33 -2.42 12.71
N GLU A 267 12.20 -1.38 11.92
CA GLU A 267 12.15 -1.45 10.46
C GLU A 267 13.44 -0.84 9.89
N ILE A 268 13.82 -1.31 8.73
CA ILE A 268 14.93 -0.77 7.96
C ILE A 268 14.37 0.01 6.76
N MET A 269 14.96 1.15 6.50
CA MET A 269 14.73 1.92 5.29
C MET A 269 16.01 1.87 4.48
N VAL A 270 15.91 1.46 3.22
CA VAL A 270 17.03 1.40 2.28
C VAL A 270 16.80 2.44 1.19
N PHE A 271 17.83 3.19 0.87
CA PHE A 271 17.80 4.26 -0.13
C PHE A 271 18.66 3.87 -1.32
N SER A 272 18.23 4.21 -2.52
CA SER A 272 19.10 4.09 -3.71
C SER A 272 20.38 4.93 -3.56
N GLU A 273 21.44 4.53 -4.22
CA GLU A 273 22.76 5.19 -4.14
C GLU A 273 22.70 6.67 -4.50
N ASN A 274 21.88 7.03 -5.49
CA ASN A 274 21.68 8.39 -5.96
C ASN A 274 20.74 9.24 -5.09
N THR A 275 20.30 8.71 -3.93
CA THR A 275 19.56 9.47 -2.90
C THR A 275 20.56 10.08 -1.92
N THR A 276 20.54 11.41 -1.72
CA THR A 276 21.60 12.13 -0.97
C THR A 276 21.65 11.76 0.52
N ARG A 277 22.87 11.80 1.12
CA ARG A 277 23.11 11.43 2.52
C ARG A 277 22.38 12.29 3.56
N ASP A 278 22.10 13.55 3.26
CA ASP A 278 21.44 14.48 4.21
C ASP A 278 19.99 14.09 4.54
N THR A 279 19.32 13.40 3.63
CA THR A 279 17.97 12.87 3.85
C THR A 279 17.93 11.67 4.78
N ARG A 280 19.02 10.91 4.90
CA ARG A 280 19.08 9.71 5.76
C ARG A 280 19.13 10.08 7.24
N THR A 281 19.84 11.15 7.58
CA THR A 281 19.98 11.63 8.98
C THR A 281 18.67 12.17 9.54
N ARG A 282 17.76 12.66 8.70
CA ARG A 282 16.43 13.16 9.11
C ARG A 282 15.37 12.07 9.24
N ALA A 283 15.57 10.89 8.67
CA ALA A 283 14.67 9.75 8.85
C ALA A 283 14.61 9.33 10.32
N ASP A 284 15.72 9.44 11.06
CA ASP A 284 15.81 9.15 12.50
C ASP A 284 14.95 10.12 13.34
N THR A 285 14.73 11.33 12.86
CA THR A 285 14.00 12.40 13.61
C THR A 285 12.49 12.37 13.38
N VAL A 286 12.00 11.79 12.29
CA VAL A 286 10.57 11.77 11.92
C VAL A 286 9.88 10.48 12.38
N ALA A 287 10.63 9.46 12.74
CA ALA A 287 10.11 8.18 13.27
C ALA A 287 9.84 8.20 14.78
N ALA A 288 10.28 9.22 15.49
CA ALA A 288 9.98 9.50 16.91
C ALA A 288 8.71 10.36 17.01
#